data_7d1139cdd6b97d9b1518ddcefe43da06
#
_entry.id   7d1139cdd6b97d9b1518ddcefe43da06
#
_cell.length_a   1.000
_cell.length_b   1.000
_cell.length_c   1.000
_cell.angle_alpha   90.00
_cell.angle_beta   90.00
_cell.angle_gamma   90.00
#
_symmetry.space_group_name_H-M   'P 1'
#
loop_
_entity.id
_entity.type
_entity.pdbx_description
1 polymer ?
#
loop_
_entity_poly.entity_id
_entity_poly.type
_entity_poly.pdbx_seq_one_letter_code
_entity_poly.pdbx_strand_id
1 'polypeptide(L)'
;MFPDVINLKPKVMILLAGTNDIAGNTGPSTFQQITENIQAITELAQAHGIKVILCSVMPISDYTARKQSPKRPPADILKLNDWIRTYASKSGAIFADYFKAVVDDKGMLRDGFSRDGLHPNDKGYELLVPVVQEAIQKALR
;
A
#
# COMPACT_ATOMS: atom_id res chain seq x y z
N MET A 1 12.50 3.73 -10.23
CA MET A 1 11.36 4.67 -10.37
C MET A 1 11.63 5.79 -11.35
N PHE A 2 12.77 6.41 -11.27
CA PHE A 2 13.00 7.65 -12.01
C PHE A 2 12.80 7.53 -13.53
N PRO A 3 13.46 6.62 -14.27
CA PRO A 3 13.22 6.55 -15.70
C PRO A 3 11.81 6.05 -16.06
N ASP A 4 11.26 5.13 -15.25
CA ASP A 4 10.00 4.46 -15.59
C ASP A 4 8.75 5.29 -15.25
N VAL A 5 8.85 6.18 -14.29
CA VAL A 5 7.71 6.97 -13.83
C VAL A 5 7.89 8.45 -14.23
N ILE A 6 8.96 9.07 -13.80
CA ILE A 6 9.15 10.51 -13.98
C ILE A 6 9.23 10.90 -15.46
N ASN A 7 9.96 10.12 -16.26
CA ASN A 7 10.15 10.41 -17.69
C ASN A 7 8.86 10.26 -18.51
N LEU A 8 7.90 9.48 -18.02
CA LEU A 8 6.59 9.34 -18.68
C LEU A 8 5.65 10.51 -18.37
N LYS A 9 6.00 11.36 -17.42
CA LYS A 9 5.24 12.55 -17.04
C LYS A 9 3.77 12.25 -16.69
N PRO A 10 3.48 11.28 -15.81
CA PRO A 10 2.11 10.98 -15.44
C PRO A 10 1.52 12.13 -14.64
N LYS A 11 0.19 12.25 -14.64
CA LYS A 11 -0.52 13.22 -13.79
C LYS A 11 -0.65 12.70 -12.36
N VAL A 12 -0.80 11.40 -12.20
CA VAL A 12 -1.03 10.73 -10.92
C VAL A 12 -0.13 9.51 -10.83
N MET A 13 0.45 9.29 -9.66
CA MET A 13 1.17 8.07 -9.32
C MET A 13 0.48 7.40 -8.14
N ILE A 14 0.22 6.10 -8.26
CA ILE A 14 -0.32 5.27 -7.19
C ILE A 14 0.82 4.46 -6.61
N LEU A 15 1.10 4.64 -5.33
CA LEU A 15 2.18 3.92 -4.64
C LEU A 15 1.59 2.92 -3.65
N LEU A 16 1.80 1.64 -3.92
CA LEU A 16 1.52 0.54 -3.00
C LEU A 16 2.84 -0.16 -2.71
N ALA A 17 3.39 0.05 -1.53
CA ALA A 17 4.72 -0.43 -1.16
C ALA A 17 4.77 -0.82 0.31
N GLY A 18 5.76 -1.63 0.68
CA GLY A 18 6.08 -1.97 2.06
C GLY A 18 5.88 -3.43 2.43
N THR A 19 4.97 -4.16 1.78
CA THR A 19 4.70 -5.56 2.14
C THR A 19 5.91 -6.47 1.92
N ASN A 20 6.65 -6.27 0.83
CA ASN A 20 7.87 -7.04 0.56
C ASN A 20 9.03 -6.61 1.45
N ASP A 21 9.09 -5.34 1.82
CA ASP A 21 10.10 -4.84 2.75
C ASP A 21 9.88 -5.38 4.16
N ILE A 22 8.64 -5.44 4.62
CA ILE A 22 8.27 -6.06 5.91
C ILE A 22 8.69 -7.54 5.91
N ALA A 23 8.46 -8.25 4.80
CA ALA A 23 8.84 -9.66 4.69
C ALA A 23 10.35 -9.90 4.53
N GLY A 24 11.13 -8.84 4.29
CA GLY A 24 12.57 -8.96 4.06
C GLY A 24 12.94 -9.53 2.68
N ASN A 25 12.03 -9.50 1.70
CA ASN A 25 12.27 -10.08 0.37
C ASN A 25 13.38 -9.35 -0.40
N THR A 26 13.61 -8.08 -0.09
CA THR A 26 14.67 -7.26 -0.69
C THR A 26 15.87 -7.09 0.25
N GLY A 27 16.00 -7.97 1.25
CA GLY A 27 16.96 -7.90 2.34
C GLY A 27 16.35 -7.32 3.61
N PRO A 28 17.07 -7.38 4.75
CA PRO A 28 16.58 -6.80 6.01
C PRO A 28 16.30 -5.30 5.85
N SER A 29 15.13 -4.85 6.30
CA SER A 29 14.76 -3.45 6.27
C SER A 29 14.19 -3.04 7.63
N THR A 30 14.63 -1.89 8.14
CA THR A 30 14.04 -1.30 9.34
C THR A 30 12.78 -0.54 8.97
N PHE A 31 11.91 -0.33 9.95
CA PHE A 31 10.73 0.51 9.77
C PHE A 31 11.11 1.90 9.25
N GLN A 32 12.18 2.49 9.79
CA GLN A 32 12.67 3.79 9.36
C GLN A 32 13.08 3.78 7.88
N GLN A 33 13.77 2.74 7.42
CA GLN A 33 14.17 2.62 6.02
C GLN A 33 12.96 2.53 5.09
N ILE A 34 11.94 1.78 5.48
CA ILE A 34 10.70 1.65 4.70
C ILE A 34 10.01 3.00 4.57
N THR A 35 9.84 3.72 5.67
CA THR A 35 9.17 5.03 5.68
C THR A 35 9.98 6.08 4.93
N GLU A 36 11.30 6.09 5.06
CA GLU A 36 12.17 6.99 4.33
C GLU A 36 12.09 6.76 2.81
N ASN A 37 11.99 5.51 2.38
CA ASN A 37 11.83 5.18 0.96
C ASN A 37 10.49 5.69 0.41
N ILE A 38 9.41 5.49 1.13
CA ILE A 38 8.09 6.00 0.73
C ILE A 38 8.12 7.53 0.65
N GLN A 39 8.72 8.17 1.63
CA GLN A 39 8.86 9.62 1.67
C GLN A 39 9.69 10.13 0.49
N ALA A 40 10.83 9.52 0.21
CA ALA A 40 11.71 9.93 -0.89
C ALA A 40 11.00 9.81 -2.25
N ILE A 41 10.28 8.71 -2.49
CA ILE A 41 9.52 8.51 -3.73
C ILE A 41 8.43 9.56 -3.85
N THR A 42 7.70 9.83 -2.78
CA THR A 42 6.62 10.82 -2.75
C THR A 42 7.14 12.23 -3.04
N GLU A 43 8.20 12.63 -2.36
CA GLU A 43 8.80 13.96 -2.54
C GLU A 43 9.35 14.14 -3.96
N LEU A 44 10.00 13.12 -4.52
CA LEU A 44 10.50 13.15 -5.88
C LEU A 44 9.36 13.31 -6.89
N ALA A 45 8.30 12.55 -6.75
CA ALA A 45 7.14 12.65 -7.63
C ALA A 45 6.49 14.04 -7.54
N GLN A 46 6.28 14.54 -6.33
CA GLN A 46 5.67 15.85 -6.12
C GLN A 46 6.53 16.98 -6.66
N ALA A 47 7.86 16.87 -6.58
CA ALA A 47 8.79 17.85 -7.14
C ALA A 47 8.68 17.95 -8.68
N HIS A 48 8.17 16.88 -9.31
CA HIS A 48 7.92 16.85 -10.76
C HIS A 48 6.45 17.12 -11.12
N GLY A 49 5.67 17.65 -10.18
CA GLY A 49 4.26 17.99 -10.43
C GLY A 49 3.31 16.83 -10.51
N ILE A 50 3.72 15.65 -10.03
CA ILE A 50 2.90 14.44 -10.04
C ILE A 50 2.09 14.36 -8.75
N LYS A 51 0.79 14.15 -8.86
CA LYS A 51 -0.08 13.89 -7.70
C LYS A 51 0.15 12.48 -7.22
N VAL A 52 0.29 12.30 -5.91
CA VAL A 52 0.62 10.99 -5.33
C VAL A 52 -0.57 10.46 -4.53
N ILE A 53 -0.92 9.21 -4.80
CA ILE A 53 -1.87 8.42 -4.00
C ILE A 53 -1.05 7.40 -3.24
N LEU A 54 -1.11 7.46 -1.90
CA LEU A 54 -0.47 6.49 -1.02
C LEU A 54 -1.51 5.49 -0.55
N CYS A 55 -1.30 4.21 -0.89
CA CYS A 55 -2.18 3.13 -0.48
C CYS A 55 -1.72 2.53 0.84
N SER A 56 -2.66 2.18 1.72
CA SER A 56 -2.34 1.35 2.87
C SER A 56 -1.91 -0.04 2.40
N VAL A 57 -1.02 -0.68 3.15
CA VAL A 57 -0.64 -2.07 2.93
C VAL A 57 -1.83 -2.95 3.27
N MET A 58 -2.17 -3.89 2.38
CA MET A 58 -3.29 -4.80 2.62
C MET A 58 -2.99 -5.77 3.77
N PRO A 59 -4.03 -6.22 4.48
CA PRO A 59 -3.84 -7.28 5.47
C PRO A 59 -3.43 -8.59 4.79
N ILE A 60 -2.83 -9.48 5.56
CA ILE A 60 -2.54 -10.85 5.14
C ILE A 60 -3.47 -11.80 5.88
N SER A 61 -3.48 -13.07 5.50
CA SER A 61 -4.20 -14.09 6.24
C SER A 61 -3.37 -15.36 6.39
N ASP A 62 -3.77 -16.16 7.38
CA ASP A 62 -3.25 -17.50 7.60
C ASP A 62 -4.30 -18.56 7.30
N TYR A 63 -5.36 -18.22 6.58
CA TYR A 63 -6.46 -19.13 6.27
C TYR A 63 -6.12 -20.16 5.20
N THR A 64 -5.08 -19.90 4.41
CA THR A 64 -4.64 -20.82 3.35
C THR A 64 -3.52 -21.72 3.84
N ALA A 65 -3.12 -22.69 3.03
CA ALA A 65 -2.04 -23.59 3.38
C ALA A 65 -0.72 -22.85 3.64
N ARG A 66 -0.50 -21.74 2.93
CA ARG A 66 0.69 -20.89 3.14
C ARG A 66 0.39 -19.84 4.20
N LYS A 67 1.08 -19.91 5.33
CA LYS A 67 0.93 -18.92 6.40
C LYS A 67 1.76 -17.69 6.10
N GLN A 68 1.14 -16.51 6.17
CA GLN A 68 1.79 -15.24 5.85
C GLN A 68 2.27 -14.46 7.07
N SER A 69 1.61 -14.63 8.23
CA SER A 69 1.92 -13.85 9.43
C SER A 69 3.37 -13.96 9.92
N PRO A 70 4.09 -15.10 9.76
CA PRO A 70 5.48 -15.17 10.22
C PRO A 70 6.41 -14.18 9.50
N LYS A 71 6.17 -13.90 8.22
CA LYS A 71 6.98 -12.94 7.45
C LYS A 71 6.40 -11.54 7.44
N ARG A 72 5.10 -11.43 7.64
CA ARG A 72 4.36 -10.16 7.59
C ARG A 72 3.50 -10.01 8.84
N PRO A 73 4.12 -9.75 10.00
CA PRO A 73 3.36 -9.64 11.25
C PRO A 73 2.25 -8.57 11.13
N PRO A 74 1.01 -8.89 11.50
CA PRO A 74 -0.08 -7.92 11.42
C PRO A 74 0.19 -6.62 12.14
N ALA A 75 0.89 -6.66 13.29
CA ALA A 75 1.25 -5.46 14.02
C ALA A 75 2.15 -4.51 13.22
N ASP A 76 3.08 -5.06 12.44
CA ASP A 76 3.98 -4.27 11.59
C ASP A 76 3.21 -3.62 10.43
N ILE A 77 2.24 -4.32 9.87
CA ILE A 77 1.36 -3.77 8.83
C ILE A 77 0.55 -2.60 9.38
N LEU A 78 -0.06 -2.75 10.57
CA LEU A 78 -0.83 -1.68 11.20
C LEU A 78 0.03 -0.47 11.50
N LYS A 79 1.23 -0.67 12.01
CA LYS A 79 2.18 0.40 12.31
C LYS A 79 2.55 1.18 11.06
N LEU A 80 2.85 0.48 9.97
CA LEU A 80 3.20 1.12 8.69
C LEU A 80 2.00 1.87 8.13
N ASN A 81 0.80 1.30 8.19
CA ASN A 81 -0.41 1.96 7.69
C ASN A 81 -0.75 3.22 8.46
N ASP A 82 -0.54 3.25 9.77
CA ASP A 82 -0.72 4.47 10.56
C ASP A 82 0.26 5.56 10.12
N TRP A 83 1.49 5.18 9.87
CA TRP A 83 2.49 6.12 9.35
C TRP A 83 2.10 6.65 7.97
N ILE A 84 1.69 5.75 7.06
CA ILE A 84 1.28 6.15 5.70
C ILE A 84 0.11 7.13 5.74
N ARG A 85 -0.90 6.85 6.56
CA ARG A 85 -2.07 7.74 6.72
C ARG A 85 -1.64 9.12 7.20
N THR A 86 -0.82 9.17 8.22
CA THR A 86 -0.33 10.43 8.80
C THR A 86 0.53 11.20 7.79
N TYR A 87 1.43 10.50 7.12
CA TYR A 87 2.31 11.13 6.13
C TYR A 87 1.53 11.65 4.93
N ALA A 88 0.53 10.93 4.44
CA ALA A 88 -0.33 11.42 3.36
C ALA A 88 -0.98 12.75 3.73
N SER A 89 -1.49 12.86 4.95
CA SER A 89 -2.07 14.12 5.44
C SER A 89 -1.06 15.26 5.48
N LYS A 90 0.17 14.99 5.93
CA LYS A 90 1.23 16.01 6.04
C LYS A 90 1.79 16.44 4.70
N SER A 91 1.94 15.51 3.76
CA SER A 91 2.59 15.76 2.48
C SER A 91 1.67 16.29 1.39
N GLY A 92 0.36 16.29 1.63
CA GLY A 92 -0.63 16.62 0.62
C GLY A 92 -0.91 15.48 -0.35
N ALA A 93 -0.38 14.28 -0.11
CA ALA A 93 -0.74 13.10 -0.86
C ALA A 93 -2.15 12.63 -0.48
N ILE A 94 -2.77 11.85 -1.37
CA ILE A 94 -4.09 11.29 -1.13
C ILE A 94 -3.91 9.89 -0.54
N PHE A 95 -4.65 9.59 0.53
CA PHE A 95 -4.63 8.27 1.15
C PHE A 95 -5.72 7.38 0.59
N ALA A 96 -5.35 6.18 0.10
CA ALA A 96 -6.28 5.17 -0.35
C ALA A 96 -6.23 3.96 0.61
N ASP A 97 -7.32 3.72 1.33
CA ASP A 97 -7.33 2.72 2.39
C ASP A 97 -7.73 1.33 1.87
N TYR A 98 -6.77 0.67 1.24
CA TYR A 98 -6.93 -0.70 0.77
C TYR A 98 -7.12 -1.69 1.91
N PHE A 99 -6.42 -1.47 3.03
CA PHE A 99 -6.53 -2.35 4.18
C PHE A 99 -7.99 -2.47 4.67
N LYS A 100 -8.62 -1.32 4.88
CA LYS A 100 -10.01 -1.26 5.36
C LYS A 100 -10.98 -1.95 4.41
N ALA A 101 -10.73 -1.88 3.11
CA ALA A 101 -11.62 -2.44 2.10
C ALA A 101 -11.71 -3.98 2.15
N VAL A 102 -10.63 -4.66 2.56
CA VAL A 102 -10.52 -6.12 2.47
C VAL A 102 -10.26 -6.83 3.80
N VAL A 103 -10.14 -6.08 4.90
CA VAL A 103 -9.89 -6.68 6.22
C VAL A 103 -11.17 -7.30 6.80
N ASP A 104 -11.02 -8.44 7.50
CA ASP A 104 -12.10 -9.04 8.25
C ASP A 104 -12.11 -8.55 9.72
N ASP A 105 -13.00 -9.10 10.53
CA ASP A 105 -13.14 -8.75 11.95
C ASP A 105 -11.99 -9.23 12.83
N LYS A 106 -11.12 -10.09 12.29
CA LYS A 106 -9.92 -10.60 12.97
C LYS A 106 -8.64 -9.87 12.55
N GLY A 107 -8.76 -8.86 11.69
CA GLY A 107 -7.60 -8.11 11.20
C GLY A 107 -6.86 -8.79 10.04
N MET A 108 -7.46 -9.78 9.42
CA MET A 108 -6.87 -10.55 8.33
C MET A 108 -7.56 -10.26 7.00
N LEU A 109 -6.89 -10.59 5.90
CA LEU A 109 -7.49 -10.58 4.57
C LEU A 109 -8.64 -11.58 4.54
N ARG A 110 -9.81 -11.12 4.11
CA ARG A 110 -11.04 -11.91 4.16
C ARG A 110 -10.87 -13.28 3.52
N ASP A 111 -11.39 -14.30 4.19
CA ASP A 111 -11.41 -15.66 3.67
C ASP A 111 -12.20 -15.71 2.36
N GLY A 112 -11.67 -16.44 1.38
CA GLY A 112 -12.26 -16.52 0.04
C GLY A 112 -11.90 -15.38 -0.89
N PHE A 113 -11.12 -14.37 -0.43
CA PHE A 113 -10.70 -13.22 -1.24
C PHE A 113 -9.22 -13.30 -1.67
N SER A 114 -8.55 -14.40 -1.33
CA SER A 114 -7.16 -14.66 -1.72
C SER A 114 -6.90 -16.16 -1.76
N ARG A 115 -6.04 -16.60 -2.67
CA ARG A 115 -5.61 -18.01 -2.76
C ARG A 115 -4.42 -18.31 -1.86
N ASP A 116 -3.57 -17.32 -1.62
CA ASP A 116 -2.30 -17.50 -0.87
C ASP A 116 -2.23 -16.72 0.44
N GLY A 117 -3.28 -15.98 0.77
CA GLY A 117 -3.33 -15.14 1.96
C GLY A 117 -2.58 -13.82 1.83
N LEU A 118 -2.07 -13.50 0.64
CA LEU A 118 -1.30 -12.28 0.39
C LEU A 118 -1.86 -11.47 -0.79
N HIS A 119 -2.06 -12.13 -1.94
CA HIS A 119 -2.52 -11.46 -3.16
C HIS A 119 -4.04 -11.59 -3.27
N PRO A 120 -4.76 -10.47 -3.50
CA PRO A 120 -6.21 -10.56 -3.71
C PRO A 120 -6.52 -11.33 -4.99
N ASN A 121 -7.62 -12.09 -4.96
CA ASN A 121 -8.21 -12.67 -6.16
C ASN A 121 -9.17 -11.65 -6.79
N ASP A 122 -9.94 -12.08 -7.81
CA ASP A 122 -10.87 -11.19 -8.51
C ASP A 122 -11.88 -10.54 -7.56
N LYS A 123 -12.40 -11.29 -6.57
CA LYS A 123 -13.33 -10.74 -5.56
C LYS A 123 -12.66 -9.69 -4.70
N GLY A 124 -11.39 -9.90 -4.33
CA GLY A 124 -10.61 -8.93 -3.58
C GLY A 124 -10.40 -7.65 -4.37
N TYR A 125 -10.02 -7.76 -5.64
CA TYR A 125 -9.84 -6.59 -6.50
C TYR A 125 -11.14 -5.81 -6.69
N GLU A 126 -12.29 -6.46 -6.77
CA GLU A 126 -13.58 -5.77 -6.86
C GLU A 126 -13.82 -4.83 -5.69
N LEU A 127 -13.31 -5.16 -4.50
CA LEU A 127 -13.41 -4.30 -3.32
C LEU A 127 -12.43 -3.12 -3.36
N LEU A 128 -11.31 -3.27 -4.06
CA LEU A 128 -10.27 -2.24 -4.14
C LEU A 128 -10.57 -1.18 -5.21
N VAL A 129 -11.26 -1.55 -6.28
CA VAL A 129 -11.55 -0.65 -7.40
C VAL A 129 -12.25 0.65 -6.98
N PRO A 130 -13.34 0.62 -6.17
CA PRO A 130 -13.96 1.87 -5.74
C PRO A 130 -13.03 2.78 -4.94
N VAL A 131 -12.14 2.19 -4.14
CA VAL A 131 -11.19 2.94 -3.31
C VAL A 131 -10.23 3.73 -4.19
N VAL A 132 -9.61 3.07 -5.17
CA VAL A 132 -8.65 3.73 -6.05
C VAL A 132 -9.32 4.70 -7.02
N GLN A 133 -10.51 4.39 -7.49
CA GLN A 133 -11.27 5.32 -8.36
C GLN A 133 -11.57 6.63 -7.64
N GLU A 134 -12.03 6.57 -6.40
CA GLU A 134 -12.28 7.78 -5.60
C GLU A 134 -11.00 8.58 -5.39
N ALA A 135 -9.89 7.90 -5.09
CA ALA A 135 -8.60 8.56 -4.90
C ALA A 135 -8.12 9.26 -6.18
N ILE A 136 -8.26 8.60 -7.34
CA ILE A 136 -7.89 9.19 -8.63
C ILE A 136 -8.75 10.42 -8.93
N GLN A 137 -10.06 10.36 -8.67
CA GLN A 137 -10.95 11.51 -8.87
C GLN A 137 -10.53 12.69 -8.00
N LYS A 138 -10.14 12.46 -6.75
CA LYS A 138 -9.61 13.49 -5.86
C LYS A 138 -8.30 14.09 -6.40
N ALA A 139 -7.43 13.25 -6.92
CA ALA A 139 -6.13 13.69 -7.44
C ALA A 139 -6.27 14.58 -8.68
N LEU A 140 -7.30 14.35 -9.49
CA LEU A 140 -7.53 15.07 -10.76
C LEU A 140 -8.37 16.34 -10.60
N ARG A 141 -8.84 16.66 -9.40
CA ARG A 141 -9.61 17.88 -9.12
C ARG A 141 -8.76 19.17 -9.12
#